data_09e042cd85ae787aa057a6ca147ab5f1
#
_entry.id   09e042cd85ae787aa057a6ca147ab5f1
#
_cell.length_a   1.000
_cell.length_b   1.000
_cell.length_c   1.000
_cell.angle_alpha   90.00
_cell.angle_beta   90.00
_cell.angle_gamma   90.00
#
_symmetry.space_group_name_H-M   'P 1'
#
loop_
_entity.id
_entity.type
_entity.pdbx_description
1 polymer ?
#
loop_
_entity_poly.entity_id
_entity_poly.type
_entity_poly.pdbx_seq_one_letter_code
_entity_poly.pdbx_strand_id
1 'polypeptide(L)'
;MTKYVGIRGHRGSGKISIAYLIANTIEYLMDFKNVGEDFDNLYKSWCNELMKDEQNAVYNIDTPHVYLESFGDLPKMLTEMLTNIPHEYIYSDYYKDHVFINIRTMEYIEMDDNEISNFDHDLWKSQDLIEFVEEYGFGEFDSYWISLREFILYYAKTTSKYLGNDIWVKLMRVSEERDNAMQERYNIFGKGDKYKLFVDLKAVSEVTYVKERNGFIIKINRPRNIKEKGFDNLENDTRYDYELNIEGSLYD
;
A
#
# COMPACT_ATOMS: atom_id res chain seq x y z
N MET A 1 -8.24 -23.01 -1.96
CA MET A 1 -9.26 -21.93 -2.09
C MET A 1 -8.58 -20.62 -1.67
N THR A 2 -8.83 -19.50 -2.39
CA THR A 2 -8.25 -18.20 -1.98
C THR A 2 -9.17 -17.49 -1.01
N LYS A 3 -8.63 -17.03 0.11
CA LYS A 3 -9.33 -16.23 1.13
C LYS A 3 -8.83 -14.80 1.07
N TYR A 4 -9.72 -13.85 1.25
CA TYR A 4 -9.44 -12.42 1.11
C TYR A 4 -9.61 -11.71 2.45
N VAL A 5 -8.63 -10.89 2.82
CA VAL A 5 -8.66 -10.07 4.03
C VAL A 5 -8.30 -8.64 3.64
N GLY A 6 -9.13 -7.70 3.99
CA GLY A 6 -8.88 -6.28 3.78
C GLY A 6 -8.54 -5.58 5.10
N ILE A 7 -7.55 -4.72 5.11
CA ILE A 7 -7.14 -3.94 6.28
C ILE A 7 -7.30 -2.46 5.96
N ARG A 8 -8.03 -1.75 6.81
CA ARG A 8 -8.25 -0.30 6.70
C ARG A 8 -7.92 0.41 8.01
N GLY A 9 -7.64 1.68 7.93
CA GLY A 9 -7.31 2.55 9.07
C GLY A 9 -6.56 3.78 8.62
N HIS A 10 -6.37 4.74 9.50
CA HIS A 10 -5.66 5.99 9.20
C HIS A 10 -4.18 5.76 8.88
N ARG A 11 -3.53 6.74 8.24
CA ARG A 11 -2.07 6.76 8.11
C ARG A 11 -1.43 6.69 9.51
N GLY A 12 -0.41 5.87 9.67
CA GLY A 12 0.26 5.67 10.97
C GLY A 12 -0.53 4.83 11.98
N SER A 13 -1.67 4.22 11.61
CA SER A 13 -2.43 3.33 12.51
C SER A 13 -1.80 1.95 12.72
N GLY A 14 -0.68 1.64 12.06
CA GLY A 14 -0.02 0.34 12.15
C GLY A 14 -0.60 -0.74 11.23
N LYS A 15 -1.32 -0.35 10.16
CA LYS A 15 -1.93 -1.32 9.21
C LYS A 15 -0.95 -2.33 8.66
N ILE A 16 0.23 -1.86 8.27
CA ILE A 16 1.26 -2.72 7.67
C ILE A 16 1.76 -3.71 8.72
N SER A 17 2.12 -3.25 9.91
CA SER A 17 2.58 -4.12 11.00
C SER A 17 1.54 -5.17 11.39
N ILE A 18 0.26 -4.79 11.44
CA ILE A 18 -0.85 -5.73 11.68
C ILE A 18 -0.99 -6.71 10.51
N ALA A 19 -0.84 -6.26 9.26
CA ALA A 19 -0.88 -7.16 8.11
C ALA A 19 0.24 -8.20 8.18
N TYR A 20 1.45 -7.79 8.53
CA TYR A 20 2.58 -8.70 8.75
C TYR A 20 2.30 -9.69 9.87
N LEU A 21 1.78 -9.22 10.99
CA LEU A 21 1.44 -10.08 12.11
C LEU A 21 0.40 -11.14 11.72
N ILE A 22 -0.64 -10.74 10.98
CA ILE A 22 -1.67 -11.66 10.46
C ILE A 22 -1.06 -12.64 9.47
N ALA A 23 -0.27 -12.17 8.51
CA ALA A 23 0.38 -13.01 7.51
C ALA A 23 1.23 -14.10 8.16
N ASN A 24 2.10 -13.68 9.04
CA ASN A 24 2.99 -14.58 9.77
C ASN A 24 2.23 -15.54 10.67
N THR A 25 1.15 -15.10 11.33
CA THR A 25 0.30 -16.00 12.11
C THR A 25 -0.34 -17.08 11.25
N ILE A 26 -0.81 -16.72 10.05
CA ILE A 26 -1.39 -17.68 9.10
C ILE A 26 -0.36 -18.70 8.67
N GLU A 27 0.84 -18.26 8.29
CA GLU A 27 1.91 -19.18 7.89
C GLU A 27 2.31 -20.11 9.04
N TYR A 28 2.49 -19.57 10.23
CA TYR A 28 2.77 -20.38 11.41
C TYR A 28 1.66 -21.44 11.65
N LEU A 29 0.39 -21.06 11.56
CA LEU A 29 -0.72 -21.99 11.70
C LEU A 29 -0.76 -23.05 10.60
N MET A 30 -0.35 -22.72 9.39
CA MET A 30 -0.32 -23.65 8.26
C MET A 30 0.80 -24.68 8.41
N ASP A 31 1.97 -24.24 8.86
CA ASP A 31 3.15 -25.10 9.05
C ASP A 31 3.05 -25.98 10.30
N PHE A 32 2.48 -25.45 11.39
CA PHE A 32 2.45 -26.12 12.70
C PHE A 32 1.07 -26.66 13.09
N LYS A 33 0.17 -26.82 12.15
CA LYS A 33 -1.21 -27.32 12.36
C LYS A 33 -1.28 -28.66 13.12
N ASN A 34 -0.16 -29.37 13.23
CA ASN A 34 -0.05 -30.68 13.87
C ASN A 34 0.85 -30.71 15.12
N VAL A 35 1.39 -29.56 15.57
CA VAL A 35 2.29 -29.51 16.73
C VAL A 35 1.47 -29.07 17.94
N GLY A 36 0.96 -30.05 18.67
CA GLY A 36 -0.13 -29.91 19.65
C GLY A 36 0.22 -29.39 21.03
N GLU A 37 1.41 -28.92 21.39
CA GLU A 37 1.69 -28.73 22.83
C GLU A 37 2.43 -27.46 23.16
N ASP A 38 2.45 -26.41 22.78
CA ASP A 38 3.00 -25.13 23.29
C ASP A 38 2.85 -23.95 22.32
N PHE A 39 1.73 -23.97 21.59
CA PHE A 39 1.44 -22.95 20.60
C PHE A 39 1.63 -21.52 21.14
N ASP A 40 1.11 -21.23 22.34
CA ASP A 40 1.13 -19.87 22.91
C ASP A 40 2.55 -19.38 23.22
N ASN A 41 3.44 -20.24 23.69
CA ASN A 41 4.82 -19.86 24.00
C ASN A 41 5.67 -19.75 22.75
N LEU A 42 5.52 -20.68 21.81
CA LEU A 42 6.19 -20.62 20.51
C LEU A 42 5.74 -19.40 19.72
N TYR A 43 4.43 -19.11 19.70
CA TYR A 43 3.87 -17.94 19.04
C TYR A 43 4.40 -16.62 19.64
N LYS A 44 4.42 -16.50 20.99
CA LYS A 44 4.99 -15.33 21.68
C LYS A 44 6.47 -15.15 21.38
N SER A 45 7.26 -16.23 21.43
CA SER A 45 8.69 -16.18 21.10
C SER A 45 8.91 -15.69 19.66
N TRP A 46 8.13 -16.21 18.73
CA TRP A 46 8.20 -15.86 17.33
C TRP A 46 7.73 -14.42 17.05
N CYS A 47 6.65 -13.94 17.67
CA CYS A 47 6.25 -12.53 17.60
C CYS A 47 7.35 -11.60 18.15
N ASN A 48 8.02 -11.98 19.22
CA ASN A 48 9.13 -11.20 19.78
C ASN A 48 10.35 -11.16 18.85
N GLU A 49 10.64 -12.21 18.09
CA GLU A 49 11.69 -12.21 17.08
C GLU A 49 11.34 -11.31 15.90
N LEU A 50 10.12 -11.40 15.39
CA LEU A 50 9.63 -10.52 14.33
C LEU A 50 9.71 -9.05 14.70
N MET A 51 9.36 -8.70 15.94
CA MET A 51 9.40 -7.32 16.39
C MET A 51 10.81 -6.77 16.55
N LYS A 52 11.83 -7.63 16.75
CA LYS A 52 13.23 -7.20 16.80
C LYS A 52 13.80 -6.85 15.42
N ASP A 53 13.23 -7.39 14.37
CA ASP A 53 13.75 -7.30 12.99
C ASP A 53 13.01 -6.25 12.14
N GLU A 54 12.19 -5.37 12.76
CA GLU A 54 11.37 -4.37 12.08
C GLU A 54 12.13 -3.44 11.13
N GLN A 55 13.41 -3.16 11.40
CA GLN A 55 14.24 -2.34 10.51
C GLN A 55 14.66 -3.08 9.24
N ASN A 56 14.63 -4.40 9.24
CA ASN A 56 15.00 -5.25 8.13
C ASN A 56 13.82 -6.06 7.54
N ALA A 57 12.66 -6.06 8.20
CA ALA A 57 11.44 -6.70 7.71
C ALA A 57 10.84 -5.93 6.52
N VAL A 58 11.69 -5.53 5.60
CA VAL A 58 11.32 -4.95 4.34
C VAL A 58 10.70 -6.03 3.47
N TYR A 59 9.38 -6.05 3.41
CA TYR A 59 8.54 -6.36 2.25
C TYR A 59 8.76 -7.67 1.46
N ASN A 60 9.61 -8.58 1.89
CA ASN A 60 9.78 -9.88 1.25
C ASN A 60 9.24 -11.00 2.14
N ILE A 61 7.92 -11.02 2.32
CA ILE A 61 7.28 -12.27 2.72
C ILE A 61 6.93 -13.00 1.42
N ASP A 62 7.89 -13.68 0.85
CA ASP A 62 7.64 -14.80 -0.04
C ASP A 62 7.15 -15.98 0.81
N THR A 63 5.98 -15.83 1.35
CA THR A 63 5.33 -16.90 2.08
C THR A 63 4.53 -17.74 1.09
N PRO A 64 4.56 -19.06 1.17
CA PRO A 64 3.87 -19.90 0.19
C PRO A 64 2.35 -19.80 0.24
N HIS A 65 1.78 -19.25 1.30
CA HIS A 65 0.33 -19.23 1.54
C HIS A 65 -0.28 -17.84 1.62
N VAL A 66 0.50 -16.80 1.99
CA VAL A 66 -0.02 -15.45 2.20
C VAL A 66 0.64 -14.44 1.28
N TYR A 67 -0.17 -13.65 0.60
CA TYR A 67 0.24 -12.58 -0.30
C TYR A 67 -0.24 -11.24 0.28
N LEU A 68 0.68 -10.31 0.48
CA LEU A 68 0.37 -8.94 0.83
C LEU A 68 0.19 -8.14 -0.45
N GLU A 69 -0.94 -7.50 -0.62
CA GLU A 69 -1.28 -6.71 -1.80
C GLU A 69 -1.80 -5.33 -1.38
N SER A 70 -1.59 -4.33 -2.21
CA SER A 70 -2.17 -3.00 -2.03
C SER A 70 -2.63 -2.44 -3.37
N PHE A 71 -3.82 -1.84 -3.39
CA PHE A 71 -4.28 -1.08 -4.57
C PHE A 71 -3.38 0.12 -4.87
N GLY A 72 -2.71 0.65 -3.83
CA GLY A 72 -1.73 1.73 -3.96
C GLY A 72 -0.41 1.31 -4.60
N ASP A 73 -0.15 0.01 -4.80
CA ASP A 73 1.07 -0.45 -5.47
C ASP A 73 0.98 -0.31 -6.99
N LEU A 74 -0.23 -0.39 -7.56
CA LEU A 74 -0.42 -0.21 -9.00
C LEU A 74 0.04 1.17 -9.51
N PRO A 75 -0.34 2.32 -8.89
CA PRO A 75 0.23 3.61 -9.26
C PRO A 75 1.75 3.68 -9.09
N LYS A 76 2.30 3.04 -8.06
CA LYS A 76 3.75 2.98 -7.82
C LYS A 76 4.47 2.21 -8.92
N MET A 77 3.98 1.00 -9.27
CA MET A 77 4.53 0.20 -10.37
C MET A 77 4.51 0.96 -11.69
N LEU A 78 3.42 1.65 -11.98
CA LEU A 78 3.32 2.46 -13.20
C LEU A 78 4.27 3.68 -13.15
N THR A 79 4.48 4.28 -11.97
CA THR A 79 5.48 5.34 -11.79
C THR A 79 6.88 4.81 -12.09
N GLU A 80 7.26 3.66 -11.54
CA GLU A 80 8.53 2.99 -11.83
C GLU A 80 8.74 2.79 -13.35
N MET A 81 7.73 2.26 -14.02
CA MET A 81 7.78 2.02 -15.47
C MET A 81 7.91 3.30 -16.29
N LEU A 82 7.30 4.40 -15.85
CA LEU A 82 7.30 5.68 -16.59
C LEU A 82 8.57 6.50 -16.36
N THR A 83 9.11 6.47 -15.14
CA THR A 83 10.20 7.36 -14.73
C THR A 83 11.56 6.66 -14.66
N ASN A 84 11.55 5.32 -14.66
CA ASN A 84 12.74 4.50 -14.43
C ASN A 84 13.45 4.81 -13.09
N ILE A 85 12.70 5.33 -12.11
CA ILE A 85 13.18 5.55 -10.74
C ILE A 85 13.39 4.19 -10.07
N PRO A 86 14.48 3.99 -9.32
CA PRO A 86 14.74 2.72 -8.63
C PRO A 86 13.59 2.30 -7.73
N HIS A 87 13.30 0.99 -7.71
CA HIS A 87 12.22 0.39 -6.92
C HIS A 87 12.28 0.79 -5.45
N GLU A 88 13.46 0.75 -4.85
CA GLU A 88 13.71 1.12 -3.47
C GLU A 88 13.29 2.57 -3.14
N TYR A 89 13.37 3.49 -4.09
CA TYR A 89 12.95 4.88 -3.90
C TYR A 89 11.42 4.99 -3.85
N ILE A 90 10.74 4.28 -4.74
CA ILE A 90 9.28 4.31 -4.85
C ILE A 90 8.59 3.72 -3.62
N TYR A 91 9.21 2.75 -2.97
CA TYR A 91 8.63 2.08 -1.80
C TYR A 91 9.12 2.63 -0.46
N SER A 92 10.20 3.42 -0.43
CA SER A 92 10.71 4.09 0.77
C SER A 92 9.92 5.36 1.10
N ASP A 93 9.51 5.53 2.34
CA ASP A 93 8.86 6.79 2.77
C ASP A 93 9.84 7.95 2.81
N TYR A 94 11.13 7.69 3.09
CA TYR A 94 12.19 8.70 3.03
C TYR A 94 12.34 9.25 1.60
N TYR A 95 12.65 8.40 0.65
CA TYR A 95 12.89 8.83 -0.72
C TYR A 95 11.67 9.46 -1.41
N LYS A 96 10.46 9.07 -1.04
CA LYS A 96 9.25 9.73 -1.57
C LYS A 96 9.18 11.22 -1.28
N ASP A 97 9.80 11.67 -0.19
CA ASP A 97 9.81 13.08 0.21
C ASP A 97 11.13 13.79 -0.19
N HIS A 98 12.17 13.05 -0.59
CA HIS A 98 13.49 13.56 -0.95
C HIS A 98 13.85 13.41 -2.43
N VAL A 99 13.06 12.69 -3.20
CA VAL A 99 13.20 12.59 -4.66
C VAL A 99 12.15 13.47 -5.31
N PHE A 100 12.59 14.32 -6.24
CA PHE A 100 11.73 15.22 -6.99
C PHE A 100 11.77 14.86 -8.48
N ILE A 101 10.62 14.95 -9.13
CA ILE A 101 10.42 14.61 -10.54
C ILE A 101 9.98 15.87 -11.27
N ASN A 102 10.63 16.14 -12.39
CA ASN A 102 10.12 17.07 -13.37
C ASN A 102 9.07 16.35 -14.23
N ILE A 103 7.81 16.71 -14.08
CA ILE A 103 6.72 16.01 -14.78
C ILE A 103 6.71 16.19 -16.30
N ARG A 104 7.48 17.16 -16.83
CA ARG A 104 7.59 17.40 -18.26
C ARG A 104 8.68 16.56 -18.91
N THR A 105 9.86 16.49 -18.27
CA THR A 105 11.01 15.73 -18.79
C THR A 105 11.10 14.31 -18.25
N MET A 106 10.40 14.01 -17.16
CA MET A 106 10.51 12.78 -16.37
C MET A 106 11.90 12.55 -15.77
N GLU A 107 12.72 13.60 -15.72
CA GLU A 107 13.98 13.58 -14.99
C GLU A 107 13.72 13.66 -13.50
N TYR A 108 14.57 13.03 -12.70
CA TYR A 108 14.47 13.11 -11.24
C TYR A 108 15.79 13.52 -10.62
N ILE A 109 15.71 14.13 -9.44
CA ILE A 109 16.83 14.53 -8.60
C ILE A 109 16.55 14.08 -7.16
N GLU A 110 17.59 13.70 -6.45
CA GLU A 110 17.55 13.46 -5.01
C GLU A 110 18.10 14.70 -4.30
N MET A 111 17.43 15.12 -3.24
CA MET A 111 17.80 16.30 -2.44
C MET A 111 17.79 15.94 -0.96
N ASP A 112 18.73 16.51 -0.20
CA ASP A 112 18.68 16.48 1.24
C ASP A 112 17.77 17.58 1.83
N ASP A 113 17.53 17.58 3.15
CA ASP A 113 16.66 18.56 3.83
C ASP A 113 17.14 20.01 3.63
N ASN A 114 18.45 20.24 3.52
CA ASN A 114 19.01 21.58 3.32
C ASN A 114 18.80 22.05 1.87
N GLU A 115 18.97 21.15 0.91
CA GLU A 115 18.72 21.42 -0.50
C GLU A 115 17.25 21.71 -0.74
N ILE A 116 16.34 20.90 -0.17
CA ILE A 116 14.89 21.12 -0.26
C ILE A 116 14.50 22.50 0.28
N SER A 117 15.06 22.89 1.45
CA SER A 117 14.75 24.18 2.08
C SER A 117 15.25 25.39 1.27
N ASN A 118 16.26 25.21 0.43
CA ASN A 118 16.86 26.25 -0.43
C ASN A 118 16.41 26.15 -1.89
N PHE A 119 15.58 25.18 -2.22
CA PHE A 119 15.11 24.97 -3.58
C PHE A 119 14.09 26.04 -3.96
N ASP A 120 14.52 27.02 -4.75
CA ASP A 120 13.79 28.23 -5.15
C ASP A 120 12.86 27.98 -6.36
N HIS A 121 12.30 26.80 -6.44
CA HIS A 121 11.32 26.46 -7.49
C HIS A 121 10.01 26.04 -6.85
N ASP A 122 8.91 26.42 -7.49
CA ASP A 122 7.56 26.04 -7.05
C ASP A 122 7.43 24.53 -6.99
N LEU A 123 7.55 23.99 -5.77
CA LEU A 123 7.25 22.61 -5.47
C LEU A 123 5.73 22.44 -5.45
N TRP A 124 5.22 21.84 -6.47
CA TRP A 124 3.78 21.66 -6.63
C TRP A 124 3.23 20.52 -5.77
N LYS A 125 2.07 20.75 -5.22
CA LYS A 125 1.24 19.65 -4.70
C LYS A 125 0.41 19.07 -5.82
N SER A 126 0.16 17.76 -5.74
CA SER A 126 -0.59 17.05 -6.78
C SER A 126 -1.94 17.67 -7.12
N GLN A 127 -2.63 18.22 -6.13
CA GLN A 127 -3.94 18.83 -6.34
C GLN A 127 -3.83 20.17 -7.10
N ASP A 128 -2.93 21.02 -6.67
CA ASP A 128 -2.72 22.35 -7.28
C ASP A 128 -2.25 22.19 -8.73
N LEU A 129 -1.38 21.18 -8.99
CA LEU A 129 -0.93 20.86 -10.33
C LEU A 129 -2.07 20.38 -11.24
N ILE A 130 -2.97 19.53 -10.73
CA ILE A 130 -4.13 19.08 -11.51
C ILE A 130 -5.01 20.25 -11.91
N GLU A 131 -5.33 21.13 -10.96
CA GLU A 131 -6.16 22.30 -11.19
C GLU A 131 -5.51 23.26 -12.19
N PHE A 132 -4.20 23.48 -12.04
CA PHE A 132 -3.44 24.32 -12.97
C PHE A 132 -3.42 23.77 -14.39
N VAL A 133 -3.06 22.49 -14.56
CA VAL A 133 -2.99 21.85 -15.88
C VAL A 133 -4.34 21.85 -16.60
N GLU A 134 -5.43 21.77 -15.85
CA GLU A 134 -6.79 21.85 -16.40
C GLU A 134 -7.16 23.24 -16.90
N GLU A 135 -6.71 24.28 -16.18
CA GLU A 135 -7.02 25.65 -16.51
C GLU A 135 -6.13 26.21 -17.65
N TYR A 136 -4.84 25.92 -17.61
CA TYR A 136 -3.84 26.56 -18.48
C TYR A 136 -3.13 25.58 -19.45
N GLY A 137 -3.23 24.29 -19.20
CA GLY A 137 -2.48 23.28 -19.97
C GLY A 137 -0.99 23.22 -19.60
N PHE A 138 -0.25 22.30 -20.24
CA PHE A 138 1.20 22.12 -20.02
C PHE A 138 2.09 23.15 -20.73
N GLY A 139 1.54 24.11 -21.46
CA GLY A 139 2.30 24.91 -22.43
C GLY A 139 3.15 26.04 -21.87
N GLU A 140 2.88 26.54 -20.68
CA GLU A 140 3.37 27.85 -20.23
C GLU A 140 4.44 27.83 -19.12
N PHE A 141 4.91 26.65 -18.67
CA PHE A 141 5.85 26.55 -17.56
C PHE A 141 7.22 26.00 -17.92
N ASP A 142 8.27 26.64 -17.39
CA ASP A 142 9.66 26.24 -17.60
C ASP A 142 10.11 25.11 -16.65
N SER A 143 9.51 24.97 -15.48
CA SER A 143 9.86 23.89 -14.55
C SER A 143 8.67 23.40 -13.71
N TYR A 144 8.47 22.08 -13.73
CA TYR A 144 7.41 21.41 -12.98
C TYR A 144 8.02 20.35 -12.07
N TRP A 145 8.54 20.77 -10.95
CA TRP A 145 9.10 19.86 -9.97
C TRP A 145 8.05 19.51 -8.92
N ILE A 146 7.91 18.23 -8.65
CA ILE A 146 6.97 17.67 -7.67
C ILE A 146 7.68 16.53 -6.95
N SER A 147 7.47 16.36 -5.64
CA SER A 147 8.06 15.24 -4.93
C SER A 147 7.55 13.91 -5.49
N LEU A 148 8.34 12.85 -5.37
CA LEU A 148 7.93 11.51 -5.81
C LEU A 148 6.59 11.09 -5.16
N ARG A 149 6.36 11.46 -3.89
CA ARG A 149 5.07 11.26 -3.21
C ARG A 149 3.93 11.95 -3.94
N GLU A 150 4.09 13.22 -4.24
CA GLU A 150 3.08 14.02 -4.93
C GLU A 150 2.89 13.56 -6.38
N PHE A 151 3.96 13.11 -7.04
CA PHE A 151 3.88 12.54 -8.39
C PHE A 151 3.01 11.27 -8.43
N ILE A 152 3.23 10.33 -7.50
CA ILE A 152 2.41 9.12 -7.37
C ILE A 152 0.94 9.49 -7.14
N LEU A 153 0.68 10.48 -6.27
CA LEU A 153 -0.67 10.97 -6.00
C LEU A 153 -1.29 11.66 -7.22
N TYR A 154 -0.54 12.51 -7.90
CA TYR A 154 -0.96 13.18 -9.14
C TYR A 154 -1.36 12.15 -10.19
N TYR A 155 -0.51 11.16 -10.42
CA TYR A 155 -0.75 10.10 -11.39
C TYR A 155 -1.99 9.27 -11.01
N ALA A 156 -2.10 8.87 -9.75
CA ALA A 156 -3.22 8.09 -9.26
C ALA A 156 -4.56 8.84 -9.39
N LYS A 157 -4.59 10.12 -9.02
CA LYS A 157 -5.80 10.96 -9.09
C LYS A 157 -6.20 11.23 -10.53
N THR A 158 -5.25 11.63 -11.37
CA THR A 158 -5.49 11.93 -12.78
C THR A 158 -6.02 10.70 -13.51
N THR A 159 -5.40 9.54 -13.30
CA THR A 159 -5.85 8.27 -13.86
C THR A 159 -7.28 7.94 -13.41
N SER A 160 -7.57 8.07 -12.12
CA SER A 160 -8.92 7.83 -11.59
C SER A 160 -9.94 8.81 -12.15
N LYS A 161 -9.56 10.06 -12.35
CA LYS A 161 -10.43 11.10 -12.92
C LYS A 161 -10.87 10.77 -14.34
N TYR A 162 -9.93 10.33 -15.19
CA TYR A 162 -10.21 10.09 -16.62
C TYR A 162 -10.70 8.67 -16.91
N LEU A 163 -10.30 7.67 -16.14
CA LEU A 163 -10.63 6.26 -16.37
C LEU A 163 -11.65 5.70 -15.37
N GLY A 164 -12.09 6.49 -14.40
CA GLY A 164 -13.05 6.13 -13.36
C GLY A 164 -12.41 5.78 -12.03
N ASN A 165 -13.13 6.07 -10.94
CA ASN A 165 -12.64 5.89 -9.57
C ASN A 165 -12.36 4.42 -9.19
N ASP A 166 -12.82 3.47 -10.00
CA ASP A 166 -12.62 2.03 -9.81
C ASP A 166 -11.50 1.44 -10.67
N ILE A 167 -10.74 2.29 -11.37
CA ILE A 167 -9.68 1.85 -12.31
C ILE A 167 -8.66 0.93 -11.63
N TRP A 168 -8.24 1.24 -10.41
CA TRP A 168 -7.26 0.45 -9.69
C TRP A 168 -7.80 -0.93 -9.31
N VAL A 169 -9.09 -1.00 -8.97
CA VAL A 169 -9.79 -2.27 -8.73
C VAL A 169 -9.90 -3.08 -10.02
N LYS A 170 -10.20 -2.45 -11.15
CA LYS A 170 -10.24 -3.13 -12.46
C LYS A 170 -8.89 -3.69 -12.86
N LEU A 171 -7.82 -2.92 -12.67
CA LEU A 171 -6.45 -3.38 -12.95
C LEU A 171 -6.06 -4.54 -12.02
N MET A 172 -6.42 -4.48 -10.75
CA MET A 172 -6.18 -5.59 -9.81
C MET A 172 -6.90 -6.86 -10.27
N ARG A 173 -8.15 -6.77 -10.73
CA ARG A 173 -8.89 -7.93 -11.29
C ARG A 173 -8.15 -8.56 -12.47
N VAL A 174 -7.67 -7.72 -13.40
CA VAL A 174 -6.92 -8.20 -14.58
C VAL A 174 -5.61 -8.88 -14.15
N SER A 175 -4.90 -8.30 -13.18
CA SER A 175 -3.69 -8.91 -12.62
C SER A 175 -3.98 -10.29 -12.01
N GLU A 176 -5.02 -10.39 -11.18
CA GLU A 176 -5.42 -11.67 -10.58
C GLU A 176 -5.82 -12.73 -11.63
N GLU A 177 -6.58 -12.35 -12.64
CA GLU A 177 -6.97 -13.27 -13.72
C GLU A 177 -5.73 -13.77 -14.47
N ARG A 178 -4.78 -12.90 -14.74
CA ARG A 178 -3.51 -13.25 -15.36
C ARG A 178 -2.69 -14.20 -14.48
N ASP A 179 -2.57 -13.90 -13.20
CA ASP A 179 -1.81 -14.73 -12.26
C ASP A 179 -2.45 -16.11 -12.10
N ASN A 180 -3.77 -16.18 -12.00
CA ASN A 180 -4.48 -17.44 -11.93
C ASN A 180 -4.28 -18.27 -13.22
N ALA A 181 -4.38 -17.67 -14.40
CA ALA A 181 -4.13 -18.33 -15.66
C ALA A 181 -2.69 -18.86 -15.80
N MET A 182 -1.71 -18.08 -15.31
CA MET A 182 -0.31 -18.50 -15.27
C MET A 182 -0.10 -19.66 -14.29
N GLN A 183 -0.71 -19.59 -13.10
CA GLN A 183 -0.65 -20.66 -12.11
C GLN A 183 -1.24 -21.97 -12.62
N GLU A 184 -2.41 -21.91 -13.28
CA GLU A 184 -3.02 -23.08 -13.89
C GLU A 184 -2.15 -23.67 -15.01
N ARG A 185 -1.60 -22.80 -15.88
CA ARG A 185 -0.79 -23.23 -17.04
C ARG A 185 0.49 -23.94 -16.64
N TYR A 186 1.16 -23.46 -15.59
CA TYR A 186 2.48 -23.96 -15.19
C TYR A 186 2.44 -24.89 -13.99
N ASN A 187 1.26 -25.08 -13.38
CA ASN A 187 1.09 -25.91 -12.16
C ASN A 187 2.13 -25.57 -11.05
N ILE A 188 2.46 -24.29 -10.94
CA ILE A 188 3.60 -23.79 -10.16
C ILE A 188 3.32 -23.83 -8.64
N PHE A 189 2.04 -23.84 -8.23
CA PHE A 189 1.69 -23.72 -6.83
C PHE A 189 0.94 -24.93 -6.30
N GLY A 190 1.33 -25.36 -5.09
CA GLY A 190 0.71 -26.47 -4.38
C GLY A 190 -0.81 -26.30 -4.17
N LYS A 191 -1.50 -27.40 -3.91
CA LYS A 191 -2.96 -27.45 -3.69
C LYS A 191 -3.40 -26.92 -2.30
N GLY A 192 -2.75 -25.88 -1.76
CA GLY A 192 -3.07 -25.33 -0.46
C GLY A 192 -4.07 -24.18 -0.51
N ASP A 193 -4.63 -23.82 0.65
CA ASP A 193 -5.36 -22.57 0.84
C ASP A 193 -4.39 -21.39 0.68
N LYS A 194 -4.83 -20.35 0.00
CA LYS A 194 -4.09 -19.11 -0.20
C LYS A 194 -4.82 -17.97 0.49
N TYR A 195 -4.08 -17.01 0.98
CA TYR A 195 -4.61 -15.81 1.63
C TYR A 195 -4.08 -14.58 0.90
N LYS A 196 -4.97 -13.66 0.51
CA LYS A 196 -4.62 -12.35 -0.01
C LYS A 196 -5.01 -11.30 1.01
N LEU A 197 -4.02 -10.61 1.55
CA LEU A 197 -4.18 -9.53 2.51
C LEU A 197 -4.00 -8.20 1.79
N PHE A 198 -5.10 -7.48 1.61
CA PHE A 198 -5.11 -6.13 1.04
C PHE A 198 -4.88 -5.12 2.15
N VAL A 199 -3.67 -4.58 2.20
CA VAL A 199 -3.31 -3.54 3.15
C VAL A 199 -3.74 -2.17 2.63
N ASP A 200 -4.18 -1.30 3.54
CA ASP A 200 -4.44 0.11 3.25
C ASP A 200 -5.62 0.38 2.30
N LEU A 201 -6.77 -0.27 2.57
CA LEU A 201 -8.01 0.04 1.84
C LEU A 201 -8.42 1.51 2.08
N LYS A 202 -8.62 2.27 0.99
CA LYS A 202 -8.92 3.71 1.00
C LYS A 202 -10.21 4.09 0.29
N ALA A 203 -10.71 3.22 -0.57
CA ALA A 203 -11.87 3.50 -1.41
C ALA A 203 -13.01 2.50 -1.21
N VAL A 204 -14.23 2.99 -1.41
CA VAL A 204 -15.45 2.16 -1.36
C VAL A 204 -15.38 0.99 -2.35
N SER A 205 -14.79 1.21 -3.53
CA SER A 205 -14.59 0.18 -4.56
C SER A 205 -13.64 -0.94 -4.10
N GLU A 206 -12.61 -0.61 -3.34
CA GLU A 206 -11.65 -1.57 -2.78
C GLU A 206 -12.31 -2.45 -1.71
N VAL A 207 -13.09 -1.83 -0.82
CA VAL A 207 -13.92 -2.56 0.17
C VAL A 207 -14.90 -3.49 -0.55
N THR A 208 -15.56 -3.02 -1.59
CA THR A 208 -16.50 -3.81 -2.39
C THR A 208 -15.78 -4.99 -3.04
N TYR A 209 -14.59 -4.79 -3.59
CA TYR A 209 -13.77 -5.83 -4.19
C TYR A 209 -13.48 -7.00 -3.23
N VAL A 210 -13.10 -6.69 -1.99
CA VAL A 210 -12.84 -7.72 -0.95
C VAL A 210 -14.15 -8.43 -0.57
N LYS A 211 -15.24 -7.68 -0.37
CA LYS A 211 -16.54 -8.23 0.02
C LYS A 211 -17.17 -9.12 -1.04
N GLU A 212 -17.07 -8.77 -2.31
CA GLU A 212 -17.56 -9.61 -3.44
C GLU A 212 -16.89 -10.99 -3.49
N ARG A 213 -15.72 -11.12 -2.86
CA ARG A 213 -14.95 -12.38 -2.75
C ARG A 213 -15.17 -13.09 -1.41
N ASN A 214 -16.23 -12.73 -0.70
CA ASN A 214 -16.54 -13.22 0.65
C ASN A 214 -15.39 -12.99 1.63
N GLY A 215 -14.65 -11.90 1.43
CA GLY A 215 -13.52 -11.52 2.28
C GLY A 215 -13.95 -10.81 3.56
N PHE A 216 -13.03 -10.80 4.53
CA PHE A 216 -13.16 -10.07 5.80
C PHE A 216 -12.47 -8.73 5.72
N ILE A 217 -13.01 -7.74 6.43
CA ILE A 217 -12.42 -6.42 6.58
C ILE A 217 -12.16 -6.13 8.05
N ILE A 218 -10.91 -5.78 8.34
CA ILE A 218 -10.45 -5.38 9.65
C ILE A 218 -10.22 -3.87 9.63
N LYS A 219 -10.91 -3.15 10.50
CA LYS A 219 -10.72 -1.73 10.73
C LYS A 219 -9.79 -1.52 11.91
N ILE A 220 -8.73 -0.77 11.73
CA ILE A 220 -7.78 -0.42 12.78
C ILE A 220 -8.04 1.01 13.22
N ASN A 221 -8.37 1.16 14.48
CA ASN A 221 -8.49 2.44 15.16
C ASN A 221 -7.28 2.66 16.07
N ARG A 222 -6.63 3.80 15.88
CA ARG A 222 -5.59 4.29 16.79
C ARG A 222 -5.87 5.75 17.09
N PRO A 223 -5.81 6.20 18.35
CA PRO A 223 -5.97 7.60 18.70
C PRO A 223 -5.00 8.46 17.89
N ARG A 224 -5.50 9.50 17.24
CA ARG A 224 -4.68 10.43 16.45
C ARG A 224 -4.11 11.52 17.33
N ASN A 225 -2.79 11.75 17.21
CA ASN A 225 -2.16 12.98 17.68
C ASN A 225 -2.10 14.08 16.59
N ILE A 226 -2.50 13.81 15.34
CA ILE A 226 -2.32 14.72 14.21
C ILE A 226 -3.61 14.80 13.40
N LYS A 227 -4.07 16.03 13.16
CA LYS A 227 -5.15 16.32 12.20
C LYS A 227 -4.59 16.25 10.77
N GLU A 228 -4.31 15.06 10.28
CA GLU A 228 -4.08 14.88 8.85
C GLU A 228 -5.40 14.79 8.11
N LYS A 229 -5.66 15.77 7.24
CA LYS A 229 -6.69 15.64 6.20
C LYS A 229 -6.17 14.60 5.19
N GLY A 230 -6.41 13.34 5.44
CA GLY A 230 -6.04 12.24 4.54
C GLY A 230 -7.22 11.81 3.69
N PHE A 231 -6.92 11.23 2.56
CA PHE A 231 -7.80 10.60 1.58
C PHE A 231 -8.56 9.38 2.13
N ASP A 232 -9.29 9.51 3.19
CA ASP A 232 -10.09 8.40 3.70
C ASP A 232 -11.55 8.61 3.33
N ASN A 233 -11.91 8.23 2.10
CA ASN A 233 -13.29 8.18 1.64
C ASN A 233 -14.13 7.12 2.39
N LEU A 234 -13.53 6.44 3.37
CA LEU A 234 -14.15 5.36 4.14
C LEU A 234 -14.59 5.79 5.55
N GLU A 235 -14.46 7.06 5.94
CA GLU A 235 -14.86 7.51 7.30
C GLU A 235 -16.29 7.09 7.65
N ASN A 236 -17.20 7.15 6.69
CA ASN A 236 -18.60 6.77 6.86
C ASN A 236 -18.93 5.34 6.39
N ASP A 237 -17.94 4.56 5.95
CA ASP A 237 -18.17 3.19 5.51
C ASP A 237 -18.18 2.25 6.72
N THR A 238 -19.30 1.62 6.97
CA THR A 238 -19.49 0.68 8.10
C THR A 238 -19.26 -0.78 7.71
N ARG A 239 -18.81 -1.07 6.49
CA ARG A 239 -18.59 -2.43 6.00
C ARG A 239 -17.26 -3.00 6.47
N TYR A 240 -17.15 -3.28 7.75
CA TYR A 240 -16.05 -4.04 8.34
C TYR A 240 -16.62 -5.15 9.23
N ASP A 241 -15.87 -6.22 9.41
CA ASP A 241 -16.27 -7.38 10.20
C ASP A 241 -15.66 -7.34 11.59
N TYR A 242 -14.46 -6.76 11.68
CA TYR A 242 -13.71 -6.65 12.93
C TYR A 242 -13.17 -5.24 13.11
N GLU A 243 -13.14 -4.78 14.34
CA GLU A 243 -12.58 -3.50 14.73
C GLU A 243 -11.52 -3.72 15.79
N LEU A 244 -10.29 -3.28 15.51
CA LEU A 244 -9.17 -3.33 16.44
C LEU A 244 -8.89 -1.93 16.96
N ASN A 245 -8.97 -1.76 18.26
CA ASN A 245 -8.60 -0.54 18.95
C ASN A 245 -7.19 -0.72 19.52
N ILE A 246 -6.24 0.04 19.00
CA ILE A 246 -4.84 -0.01 19.43
C ILE A 246 -4.60 1.20 20.35
N GLU A 247 -4.38 0.94 21.62
CA GLU A 247 -3.98 1.91 22.63
C GLU A 247 -2.49 1.72 22.89
N GLY A 248 -1.71 2.81 22.82
CA GLY A 248 -0.27 2.74 23.05
C GLY A 248 0.57 2.44 21.80
N SER A 249 1.79 1.96 22.02
CA SER A 249 2.72 1.50 20.99
C SER A 249 2.40 0.04 20.63
N LEU A 250 2.73 -0.37 19.41
CA LEU A 250 2.67 -1.79 19.02
C LEU A 250 3.66 -2.66 19.82
N TYR A 251 4.52 -2.01 20.61
CA TYR A 251 5.56 -2.63 21.44
C TYR A 251 5.20 -2.69 22.92
N ASP A 252 4.06 -2.13 23.32
CA ASP A 252 3.51 -2.22 24.67
C ASP A 252 2.57 -3.45 24.78
#